data_3c1fdea0244d712c7044ff6e93629a8a
#
_entry.id   3c1fdea0244d712c7044ff6e93629a8a
#
_cell.length_a   1.000
_cell.length_b   1.000
_cell.length_c   1.000
_cell.angle_alpha   90.00
_cell.angle_beta   90.00
_cell.angle_gamma   90.00
#
_symmetry.space_group_name_H-M   'P 1'
#
loop_
_entity.id
_entity.type
_entity.pdbx_description
1 polymer ?
#
loop_
_entity_poly.entity_id
_entity_poly.type
_entity_poly.pdbx_seq_one_letter_code
_entity_poly.pdbx_strand_id
1 'polypeptide(L)'
;MKISTKGRYGLTIMLELARNYGEGPIPLKTIAKENNLSEHYLEQLAAPLRNAGLIKSIRGAYGGYILPKDPKEISAGDIIRVLEGPIVLVEGIEDEEPAKQALWKRVTEAVKDVLDKTTLEDLVNHEKDDPLEGYMFYI
;
A
#
# COMPACT_ATOMS: atom_id res chain seq x y z
N MET A 1 -10.05 -4.00 12.62
CA MET A 1 -9.31 -4.16 11.36
C MET A 1 -7.89 -4.64 11.63
N LYS A 2 -7.41 -5.54 10.85
CA LYS A 2 -6.03 -6.03 10.92
C LYS A 2 -5.45 -6.00 9.51
N ILE A 3 -4.29 -5.39 9.34
CA ILE A 3 -3.62 -5.38 8.04
C ILE A 3 -2.99 -6.76 7.82
N SER A 4 -3.52 -7.50 6.85
CA SER A 4 -3.05 -8.84 6.53
C SER A 4 -1.81 -8.79 5.63
N THR A 5 -1.28 -9.97 5.29
CA THR A 5 -0.17 -10.08 4.35
C THR A 5 -0.54 -9.54 2.97
N LYS A 6 -1.82 -9.59 2.58
CA LYS A 6 -2.27 -8.99 1.31
C LYS A 6 -1.94 -7.51 1.26
N GLY A 7 -2.37 -6.76 2.26
CA GLY A 7 -2.12 -5.31 2.31
C GLY A 7 -0.64 -5.00 2.41
N ARG A 8 0.09 -5.76 3.22
CA ARG A 8 1.52 -5.53 3.43
C ARG A 8 2.34 -5.80 2.16
N TYR A 9 2.10 -6.91 1.49
CA TYR A 9 2.85 -7.26 0.28
C TYR A 9 2.33 -6.53 -0.96
N GLY A 10 1.05 -6.17 -0.99
CA GLY A 10 0.53 -5.28 -2.02
C GLY A 10 1.23 -3.92 -1.94
N LEU A 11 1.45 -3.43 -0.73
CA LEU A 11 2.21 -2.19 -0.54
C LEU A 11 3.66 -2.35 -1.01
N THR A 12 4.27 -3.53 -0.84
CA THR A 12 5.60 -3.82 -1.37
C THR A 12 5.64 -3.63 -2.89
N ILE A 13 4.64 -4.17 -3.62
CA ILE A 13 4.54 -3.97 -5.07
C ILE A 13 4.47 -2.48 -5.40
N MET A 14 3.58 -1.78 -4.72
CA MET A 14 3.34 -0.36 -4.99
C MET A 14 4.59 0.49 -4.72
N LEU A 15 5.32 0.20 -3.65
CA LEU A 15 6.56 0.93 -3.33
C LEU A 15 7.66 0.68 -4.37
N GLU A 16 7.81 -0.57 -4.83
CA GLU A 16 8.79 -0.87 -5.87
C GLU A 16 8.49 -0.08 -7.14
N LEU A 17 7.23 -0.03 -7.54
CA LEU A 17 6.82 0.72 -8.71
C LEU A 17 7.00 2.23 -8.50
N ALA A 18 6.75 2.72 -7.29
CA ALA A 18 6.91 4.13 -6.98
C ALA A 18 8.39 4.57 -7.02
N ARG A 19 9.29 3.73 -6.51
CA ARG A 19 10.74 4.02 -6.55
C ARG A 19 11.27 4.15 -7.98
N ASN A 20 10.62 3.48 -8.91
CA ASN A 20 11.04 3.44 -10.30
C ASN A 20 10.06 4.16 -11.23
N TYR A 21 9.27 5.06 -10.68
CA TYR A 21 8.30 5.81 -11.46
C TYR A 21 8.97 6.59 -12.58
N GLY A 22 8.48 6.41 -13.80
CA GLY A 22 9.04 7.04 -14.98
C GLY A 22 10.22 6.32 -15.62
N GLU A 23 10.69 5.23 -15.01
CA GLU A 23 11.86 4.49 -15.51
C GLU A 23 11.50 3.22 -16.30
N GLY A 24 10.23 3.03 -16.60
CA GLY A 24 9.75 1.89 -17.34
C GLY A 24 9.16 0.79 -16.47
N PRO A 25 8.62 -0.25 -17.09
CA PRO A 25 7.92 -1.31 -16.36
C PRO A 25 8.86 -2.22 -15.58
N ILE A 26 8.35 -2.75 -14.48
CA ILE A 26 9.06 -3.71 -13.64
C ILE A 26 8.27 -5.01 -13.62
N PRO A 27 8.89 -6.14 -14.00
CA PRO A 27 8.23 -7.44 -13.90
C PRO A 27 8.00 -7.84 -12.45
N LEU A 28 6.87 -8.50 -12.17
CA LEU A 28 6.61 -9.04 -10.84
C LEU A 28 7.68 -10.03 -10.40
N LYS A 29 8.25 -10.76 -11.35
CA LYS A 29 9.34 -11.69 -11.08
C LYS A 29 10.52 -11.00 -10.40
N THR A 30 10.85 -9.79 -10.84
CA THR A 30 11.91 -8.99 -10.26
C THR A 30 11.58 -8.60 -8.82
N ILE A 31 10.36 -8.12 -8.59
CA ILE A 31 9.90 -7.74 -7.26
C ILE A 31 9.88 -8.95 -6.32
N ALA A 32 9.39 -10.07 -6.82
CA ALA A 32 9.34 -11.32 -6.04
C ALA A 32 10.73 -11.75 -5.60
N LYS A 33 11.68 -11.73 -6.52
CA LYS A 33 13.07 -12.14 -6.25
C LYS A 33 13.73 -11.23 -5.24
N GLU A 34 13.60 -9.92 -5.41
CA GLU A 34 14.21 -8.94 -4.51
C GLU A 34 13.65 -8.96 -3.10
N ASN A 35 12.40 -9.39 -2.95
CA ASN A 35 11.71 -9.42 -1.66
C ASN A 35 11.53 -10.83 -1.11
N ASN A 36 12.10 -11.83 -1.77
CA ASN A 36 12.00 -13.24 -1.39
C ASN A 36 10.55 -13.68 -1.23
N LEU A 37 9.73 -13.35 -2.23
CA LEU A 37 8.30 -13.66 -2.27
C LEU A 37 7.97 -14.52 -3.48
N SER A 38 6.85 -15.24 -3.42
CA SER A 38 6.33 -16.02 -4.54
C SER A 38 5.81 -15.10 -5.63
N GLU A 39 6.27 -15.29 -6.87
CA GLU A 39 5.74 -14.56 -8.03
C GLU A 39 4.24 -14.81 -8.20
N HIS A 40 3.83 -16.05 -8.04
CA HIS A 40 2.42 -16.43 -8.15
C HIS A 40 1.54 -15.66 -7.15
N TYR A 41 2.02 -15.54 -5.91
CA TYR A 41 1.31 -14.78 -4.89
C TYR A 41 1.22 -13.30 -5.25
N LEU A 42 2.31 -12.72 -5.74
CA LEU A 42 2.30 -11.32 -6.17
C LEU A 42 1.35 -11.08 -7.34
N GLU A 43 1.20 -12.04 -8.25
CA GLU A 43 0.23 -11.94 -9.33
C GLU A 43 -1.20 -11.87 -8.81
N GLN A 44 -1.50 -12.63 -7.75
CA GLN A 44 -2.80 -12.59 -7.10
C GLN A 44 -3.09 -11.22 -6.48
N LEU A 45 -2.07 -10.54 -5.99
CA LEU A 45 -2.20 -9.19 -5.44
C LEU A 45 -2.25 -8.13 -6.54
N ALA A 46 -1.50 -8.33 -7.61
CA ALA A 46 -1.46 -7.40 -8.73
C ALA A 46 -2.81 -7.28 -9.43
N ALA A 47 -3.56 -8.39 -9.53
CA ALA A 47 -4.85 -8.39 -10.21
C ALA A 47 -5.84 -7.36 -9.64
N PRO A 48 -6.14 -7.35 -8.32
CA PRO A 48 -7.03 -6.33 -7.79
C PRO A 48 -6.46 -4.91 -7.89
N LEU A 49 -5.15 -4.73 -7.75
CA LEU A 49 -4.52 -3.43 -7.90
C LEU A 49 -4.67 -2.91 -9.35
N ARG A 50 -4.48 -3.78 -10.32
CA ARG A 50 -4.66 -3.46 -11.74
C ARG A 50 -6.13 -3.12 -12.03
N ASN A 51 -7.05 -3.92 -11.52
CA ASN A 51 -8.48 -3.70 -11.75
C ASN A 51 -8.96 -2.39 -11.15
N ALA A 52 -8.34 -1.95 -10.08
CA ALA A 52 -8.63 -0.67 -9.44
C ALA A 52 -7.92 0.51 -10.10
N GLY A 53 -7.08 0.26 -11.11
CA GLY A 53 -6.35 1.31 -11.81
C GLY A 53 -5.16 1.86 -11.06
N LEU A 54 -4.68 1.17 -10.02
CA LEU A 54 -3.52 1.61 -9.25
C LEU A 54 -2.19 1.20 -9.90
N ILE A 55 -2.22 0.17 -10.73
CA ILE A 55 -1.08 -0.26 -11.54
C ILE A 55 -1.57 -0.57 -12.95
N LYS A 56 -0.64 -0.54 -13.91
CA LYS A 56 -0.93 -0.81 -15.31
C LYS A 56 0.07 -1.81 -15.86
N SER A 57 -0.43 -2.82 -16.59
CA SER A 57 0.40 -3.83 -17.23
C SER A 57 0.93 -3.33 -18.57
N ILE A 58 2.21 -3.57 -18.82
CA ILE A 58 2.84 -3.29 -20.12
C ILE A 58 3.32 -4.63 -20.67
N ARG A 59 2.84 -4.97 -21.84
CA ARG A 59 3.18 -6.24 -22.50
C ARG A 59 4.51 -6.16 -23.24
N GLY A 60 5.10 -7.32 -23.52
CA GLY A 60 6.28 -7.47 -24.33
C GLY A 60 7.46 -8.05 -23.56
N ALA A 61 8.59 -8.24 -24.27
CA ALA A 61 9.81 -8.81 -23.69
C ALA A 61 10.37 -7.95 -22.56
N TYR A 62 10.13 -6.65 -22.61
CA TYR A 62 10.56 -5.70 -21.59
C TYR A 62 9.37 -5.15 -20.81
N GLY A 63 8.31 -5.94 -20.74
CA GLY A 63 7.08 -5.58 -20.04
C GLY A 63 7.16 -5.75 -18.54
N GLY A 64 6.05 -5.52 -17.89
CA GLY A 64 5.90 -5.57 -16.44
C GLY A 64 4.79 -4.65 -16.02
N TYR A 65 4.93 -4.02 -14.86
CA TYR A 65 3.94 -3.08 -14.33
C TYR A 65 4.53 -1.70 -14.12
N ILE A 66 3.68 -0.69 -14.28
CA ILE A 66 4.03 0.70 -13.97
C ILE A 66 2.93 1.31 -13.11
N LEU A 67 3.24 2.43 -12.47
CA LEU A 67 2.22 3.29 -11.89
C LEU A 67 1.66 4.17 -13.00
N PRO A 68 0.33 4.17 -13.21
CA PRO A 68 -0.27 5.06 -14.22
C PRO A 68 -0.40 6.50 -13.74
N LYS A 69 -0.17 6.74 -12.44
CA LYS A 69 -0.26 8.07 -11.81
C LYS A 69 0.99 8.37 -11.01
N ASP A 70 1.22 9.65 -10.77
CA ASP A 70 2.30 10.10 -9.91
C ASP A 70 2.14 9.51 -8.50
N PRO A 71 3.23 9.05 -7.85
CA PRO A 71 3.17 8.57 -6.47
C PRO A 71 2.54 9.53 -5.46
N LYS A 72 2.53 10.83 -5.74
CA LYS A 72 1.85 11.83 -4.92
C LYS A 72 0.33 11.66 -4.91
N GLU A 73 -0.20 11.03 -5.94
CA GLU A 73 -1.64 10.89 -6.13
C GLU A 73 -2.20 9.58 -5.62
N ILE A 74 -1.36 8.72 -5.07
CA ILE A 74 -1.76 7.41 -4.57
C ILE A 74 -1.46 7.34 -3.09
N SER A 75 -2.50 7.18 -2.27
CA SER A 75 -2.34 7.07 -0.83
C SER A 75 -2.23 5.61 -0.38
N ALA A 76 -1.68 5.42 0.81
CA ALA A 76 -1.68 4.11 1.46
C ALA A 76 -3.11 3.62 1.63
N GLY A 77 -4.04 4.53 1.95
CA GLY A 77 -5.46 4.21 2.10
C GLY A 77 -6.08 3.64 0.84
N ASP A 78 -5.73 4.19 -0.34
CA ASP A 78 -6.20 3.69 -1.63
C ASP A 78 -5.83 2.22 -1.81
N ILE A 79 -4.58 1.89 -1.48
CA ILE A 79 -4.03 0.55 -1.65
C ILE A 79 -4.68 -0.42 -0.66
N ILE A 80 -4.76 -0.02 0.60
CA ILE A 80 -5.31 -0.87 1.67
C ILE A 80 -6.79 -1.19 1.40
N ARG A 81 -7.58 -0.22 0.96
CA ARG A 81 -8.99 -0.46 0.64
C ARG A 81 -9.18 -1.45 -0.50
N VAL A 82 -8.30 -1.44 -1.47
CA VAL A 82 -8.37 -2.39 -2.60
C VAL A 82 -8.09 -3.82 -2.12
N LEU A 83 -7.12 -3.98 -1.24
CA LEU A 83 -6.66 -5.30 -0.83
C LEU A 83 -7.36 -5.84 0.43
N GLU A 84 -7.70 -4.99 1.36
CA GLU A 84 -8.29 -5.38 2.65
C GLU A 84 -9.78 -5.04 2.75
N GLY A 85 -10.30 -4.24 1.83
CA GLY A 85 -11.67 -3.74 1.91
C GLY A 85 -11.79 -2.47 2.75
N PRO A 86 -13.01 -2.10 3.13
CA PRO A 86 -13.24 -0.86 3.89
C PRO A 86 -12.49 -0.85 5.21
N ILE A 87 -12.07 0.34 5.62
CA ILE A 87 -11.39 0.52 6.90
C ILE A 87 -12.44 0.61 8.01
N VAL A 88 -12.69 -0.52 8.64
CA VAL A 88 -13.65 -0.66 9.74
C VAL A 88 -12.94 -1.34 10.89
N LEU A 89 -12.77 -0.65 12.01
CA LEU A 89 -12.06 -1.17 13.17
C LEU A 89 -12.96 -1.92 14.14
N VAL A 90 -14.21 -1.48 14.26
CA VAL A 90 -15.18 -2.10 15.16
C VAL A 90 -16.50 -2.24 14.42
N GLU A 91 -17.06 -3.44 14.42
CA GLU A 91 -18.38 -3.70 13.83
C GLU A 91 -19.45 -3.64 14.93
N GLY A 92 -20.71 -3.37 14.50
CA GLY A 92 -21.84 -3.32 15.42
C GLY A 92 -21.80 -2.16 16.40
N ILE A 93 -21.14 -1.08 16.01
CA ILE A 93 -20.94 0.05 16.91
C ILE A 93 -22.25 0.81 17.20
N GLU A 94 -23.27 0.66 16.35
CA GLU A 94 -24.58 1.26 16.55
C GLU A 94 -25.33 0.68 17.77
N ASP A 95 -24.94 -0.50 18.23
CA ASP A 95 -25.52 -1.14 19.40
C ASP A 95 -24.74 -0.83 20.69
N GLU A 96 -23.67 -0.06 20.56
CA GLU A 96 -22.82 0.31 21.69
C GLU A 96 -23.34 1.57 22.40
N GLU A 97 -22.90 1.76 23.63
CA GLU A 97 -23.16 2.97 24.38
C GLU A 97 -22.60 4.20 23.66
N PRO A 98 -23.26 5.36 23.74
CA PRO A 98 -22.81 6.58 23.02
C PRO A 98 -21.34 6.93 23.25
N ALA A 99 -20.84 6.76 24.48
CA ALA A 99 -19.45 7.07 24.78
C ALA A 99 -18.48 6.17 24.02
N LYS A 100 -18.80 4.87 23.92
CA LYS A 100 -18.00 3.91 23.17
C LYS A 100 -18.09 4.20 21.67
N GLN A 101 -19.28 4.47 21.16
CA GLN A 101 -19.47 4.84 19.76
C GLN A 101 -18.58 6.03 19.38
N ALA A 102 -18.55 7.04 20.23
CA ALA A 102 -17.73 8.21 20.01
C ALA A 102 -16.23 7.86 19.95
N LEU A 103 -15.79 6.99 20.86
CA LEU A 103 -14.39 6.54 20.87
C LEU A 103 -14.05 5.76 19.60
N TRP A 104 -14.87 4.78 19.21
CA TRP A 104 -14.59 3.96 18.02
C TRP A 104 -14.58 4.80 16.75
N LYS A 105 -15.46 5.79 16.64
CA LYS A 105 -15.48 6.72 15.51
C LYS A 105 -14.20 7.54 15.45
N ARG A 106 -13.73 8.04 16.58
CA ARG A 106 -12.48 8.82 16.64
C ARG A 106 -11.26 7.97 16.24
N VAL A 107 -11.18 6.73 16.73
CA VAL A 107 -10.07 5.83 16.38
C VAL A 107 -10.11 5.52 14.88
N THR A 108 -11.28 5.18 14.35
CA THR A 108 -11.45 4.88 12.93
C THR A 108 -11.03 6.08 12.06
N GLU A 109 -11.50 7.28 12.42
CA GLU A 109 -11.14 8.49 11.67
C GLU A 109 -9.65 8.79 11.75
N ALA A 110 -9.02 8.55 12.90
CA ALA A 110 -7.58 8.74 13.04
C ALA A 110 -6.79 7.78 12.13
N VAL A 111 -7.21 6.51 12.07
CA VAL A 111 -6.57 5.53 11.18
C VAL A 111 -6.76 5.90 9.72
N LYS A 112 -7.97 6.25 9.33
CA LYS A 112 -8.26 6.70 7.96
C LYS A 112 -7.42 7.91 7.59
N ASP A 113 -7.31 8.86 8.50
CA ASP A 113 -6.56 10.09 8.28
C ASP A 113 -5.09 9.80 8.00
N VAL A 114 -4.47 8.95 8.81
CA VAL A 114 -3.07 8.55 8.59
C VAL A 114 -2.91 7.86 7.23
N LEU A 115 -3.76 6.90 6.92
CA LEU A 115 -3.65 6.14 5.67
C LEU A 115 -3.94 7.01 4.44
N ASP A 116 -4.93 7.88 4.51
CA ASP A 116 -5.33 8.70 3.37
C ASP A 116 -4.40 9.88 3.10
N LYS A 117 -3.70 10.35 4.12
CA LYS A 117 -2.72 11.44 3.99
C LYS A 117 -1.30 10.98 3.69
N THR A 118 -1.03 9.69 3.81
CA THR A 118 0.29 9.14 3.51
C THR A 118 0.31 8.65 2.06
N THR A 119 1.10 9.31 1.21
CA THR A 119 1.23 8.95 -0.20
C THR A 119 2.39 8.00 -0.42
N LEU A 120 2.42 7.37 -1.60
CA LEU A 120 3.57 6.56 -2.00
C LEU A 120 4.84 7.41 -2.04
N GLU A 121 4.74 8.66 -2.49
CA GLU A 121 5.87 9.57 -2.49
C GLU A 121 6.39 9.82 -1.07
N ASP A 122 5.50 10.03 -0.11
CA ASP A 122 5.91 10.20 1.30
C ASP A 122 6.72 9.00 1.79
N LEU A 123 6.26 7.79 1.46
CA LEU A 123 6.95 6.57 1.88
C LEU A 123 8.31 6.42 1.21
N VAL A 124 8.41 6.73 -0.07
CA VAL A 124 9.68 6.69 -0.80
C VAL A 124 10.64 7.74 -0.25
N ASN A 125 10.14 8.95 0.01
CA ASN A 125 10.97 10.05 0.54
C ASN A 125 11.43 9.77 1.97
N HIS A 126 10.62 9.11 2.77
CA HIS A 126 11.00 8.70 4.12
C HIS A 126 12.28 7.86 4.10
N GLU A 127 12.39 6.94 3.16
CA GLU A 127 13.58 6.09 3.00
C GLU A 127 14.83 6.90 2.61
N LYS A 128 14.64 7.98 1.85
CA LYS A 128 15.74 8.82 1.35
C LYS A 128 16.17 9.87 2.36
N ASP A 129 15.21 10.45 3.06
CA ASP A 129 15.42 11.66 3.86
C ASP A 129 15.84 11.37 5.29
N ASP A 130 15.78 10.13 5.75
CA ASP A 130 16.14 9.80 7.12
C ASP A 130 17.08 8.60 7.23
N PRO A 131 18.33 8.77 6.76
CA PRO A 131 19.33 7.72 6.94
C PRO A 131 19.66 7.49 8.41
N LEU A 132 19.43 8.50 9.26
CA LEU A 132 19.69 8.38 10.70
C LEU A 132 18.62 7.58 11.42
N GLU A 133 17.42 7.52 10.91
CA GLU A 133 16.37 6.72 11.47
C GLU A 133 16.78 5.25 11.53
N GLY A 134 17.46 4.78 10.47
CA GLY A 134 18.00 3.43 10.45
C GLY A 134 18.98 3.20 11.60
N TYR A 135 19.76 4.19 11.96
CA TYR A 135 20.69 4.08 13.10
C TYR A 135 19.94 4.02 14.42
N MET A 136 18.90 4.80 14.56
CA MET A 136 18.14 4.83 15.79
C MET A 136 17.50 3.50 16.13
N PHE A 137 17.15 2.72 15.14
CA PHE A 137 16.60 1.39 15.35
C PHE A 137 17.65 0.37 15.82
N TYR A 138 18.91 0.68 15.68
CA TYR A 138 20.00 -0.20 16.08
C TYR A 138 20.60 0.17 17.43
N ILE A 139 20.14 1.24 17.99
CA ILE A 139 20.54 1.68 19.32
C ILE A 139 19.63 1.08 20.39
#